data_b2f264a3c5642f2317f015e31035bb4a
#
_entry.id   b2f264a3c5642f2317f015e31035bb4a
#
_cell.length_a   1.000
_cell.length_b   1.000
_cell.length_c   1.000
_cell.angle_alpha   90.00
_cell.angle_beta   90.00
_cell.angle_gamma   90.00
#
_symmetry.space_group_name_H-M   'P 1'
#
loop_
_entity.id
_entity.type
_entity.pdbx_description
1 polymer ?
#
loop_
_entity_poly.entity_id
_entity_poly.type
_entity_poly.pdbx_seq_one_letter_code
_entity_poly.pdbx_strand_id
1 'polypeptide(L)'
;MTNRLRALISTVATLVLLNCSCALAAYSNEFQHAQQAGVVKSDLITEASGIVASRQNPGVLWVHNDSGDKPRIYAINTKGDLLGICNVGGATASDWEDIAIGPGPDPNQQYLYIGDIGDNRAKRPEVTVYRVPEPKVDAAAAFGMMPIGPAEAIRLTYPGGPRDAETLLVDPLTRDIYIIAKRELFSRVYRAGFPQSTTQTTQMETVTTLSWGFATGGDVSPDGREVIVRGMFNASLWTRPAGEPLWHAFSGKQVFLPLAHEPQGEAICFDSQGLGYFTISEGVHPPLYYVPRVPKGATKESAVDKPQ
;
A
#
# COMPACT_ATOMS: atom_id res chain seq x y z
N MET A 1 -56.62 -27.54 7.79
CA MET A 1 -55.60 -26.49 7.81
C MET A 1 -55.14 -26.21 6.39
N THR A 2 -55.45 -25.16 5.92
CA THR A 2 -56.02 -24.76 4.64
C THR A 2 -54.93 -24.22 3.67
N ASN A 3 -55.22 -24.41 2.38
CA ASN A 3 -54.38 -24.01 1.21
C ASN A 3 -53.88 -22.56 1.20
N ARG A 4 -54.28 -21.72 2.13
CA ARG A 4 -53.80 -20.32 2.25
C ARG A 4 -52.42 -20.20 2.88
N LEU A 5 -51.99 -21.17 3.70
CA LEU A 5 -50.69 -21.12 4.35
C LEU A 5 -49.54 -21.54 3.41
N ARG A 6 -49.84 -22.41 2.43
CA ARG A 6 -48.85 -22.83 1.41
C ARG A 6 -48.58 -21.75 0.36
N ALA A 7 -49.57 -20.93 0.03
CA ALA A 7 -49.43 -19.82 -0.90
C ALA A 7 -48.55 -18.68 -0.32
N LEU A 8 -48.66 -18.42 0.99
CA LEU A 8 -47.87 -17.37 1.64
C LEU A 8 -46.37 -17.72 1.76
N ILE A 9 -46.07 -19.00 2.00
CA ILE A 9 -44.68 -19.48 2.09
C ILE A 9 -43.99 -19.47 0.71
N SER A 10 -44.74 -19.77 -0.36
CA SER A 10 -44.21 -19.75 -1.72
C SER A 10 -43.89 -18.33 -2.21
N THR A 11 -44.68 -17.33 -1.82
CA THR A 11 -44.50 -15.95 -2.25
C THR A 11 -43.33 -15.26 -1.51
N VAL A 12 -43.09 -15.61 -0.24
CA VAL A 12 -41.94 -15.08 0.54
C VAL A 12 -40.63 -15.69 0.06
N ALA A 13 -40.63 -16.99 -0.31
CA ALA A 13 -39.43 -17.64 -0.84
C ALA A 13 -39.03 -17.07 -2.23
N THR A 14 -39.98 -16.64 -3.05
CA THR A 14 -39.69 -16.07 -4.37
C THR A 14 -39.19 -14.60 -4.27
N LEU A 15 -39.63 -13.85 -3.24
CA LEU A 15 -39.20 -12.46 -3.06
C LEU A 15 -37.79 -12.34 -2.44
N VAL A 16 -37.30 -13.36 -1.74
CA VAL A 16 -35.92 -13.38 -1.14
C VAL A 16 -34.86 -13.75 -2.18
N LEU A 17 -35.24 -14.42 -3.26
CA LEU A 17 -34.30 -14.85 -4.32
C LEU A 17 -34.06 -13.78 -5.40
N LEU A 18 -34.72 -12.64 -5.40
CA LEU A 18 -34.62 -11.63 -6.47
C LEU A 18 -33.74 -10.42 -6.13
N ASN A 19 -33.12 -10.35 -4.95
CA ASN A 19 -32.25 -9.22 -4.58
C ASN A 19 -30.81 -9.60 -4.23
N CYS A 20 -30.36 -10.80 -4.57
CA CYS A 20 -28.93 -11.10 -4.57
C CYS A 20 -28.36 -10.81 -5.97
N SER A 21 -28.46 -9.57 -6.43
CA SER A 21 -27.56 -9.05 -7.43
C SER A 21 -26.19 -8.99 -6.77
N CYS A 22 -25.45 -10.09 -6.81
CA CYS A 22 -24.01 -10.05 -6.69
C CYS A 22 -23.53 -9.06 -7.74
N ALA A 23 -23.28 -7.82 -7.33
CA ALA A 23 -22.43 -6.94 -8.13
C ALA A 23 -21.11 -7.69 -8.26
N LEU A 24 -20.93 -8.39 -9.39
CA LEU A 24 -19.64 -8.92 -9.79
C LEU A 24 -18.70 -7.73 -9.72
N ALA A 25 -17.77 -7.76 -8.78
CA ALA A 25 -16.77 -6.73 -8.64
C ALA A 25 -16.08 -6.56 -9.99
N ALA A 26 -16.28 -5.41 -10.63
CA ALA A 26 -15.70 -5.16 -11.92
C ALA A 26 -14.21 -4.95 -11.71
N TYR A 27 -13.39 -5.89 -12.20
CA TYR A 27 -11.95 -5.68 -12.30
C TYR A 27 -11.65 -4.49 -13.22
N SER A 28 -10.61 -3.76 -12.89
CA SER A 28 -10.18 -2.62 -13.68
C SER A 28 -9.79 -3.06 -15.09
N ASN A 29 -10.41 -2.44 -16.10
CA ASN A 29 -9.95 -2.54 -17.47
C ASN A 29 -8.77 -1.58 -17.76
N GLU A 30 -8.34 -0.82 -16.75
CA GLU A 30 -7.26 0.16 -16.88
C GLU A 30 -5.87 -0.44 -16.67
N PHE A 31 -5.81 -1.66 -16.17
CA PHE A 31 -4.55 -2.37 -15.93
C PHE A 31 -4.54 -3.73 -16.65
N GLN A 32 -3.36 -4.14 -17.08
CA GLN A 32 -3.12 -5.44 -17.70
C GLN A 32 -3.01 -6.53 -16.63
N HIS A 33 -2.73 -7.75 -17.05
CA HIS A 33 -2.38 -8.82 -16.12
C HIS A 33 -1.01 -8.59 -15.50
N ALA A 34 -0.82 -9.08 -14.27
CA ALA A 34 0.46 -9.06 -13.59
C ALA A 34 1.52 -9.83 -14.38
N GLN A 35 2.69 -9.23 -14.49
CA GLN A 35 3.85 -9.80 -15.19
C GLN A 35 4.99 -9.90 -14.18
N GLN A 36 5.69 -11.02 -14.15
CA GLN A 36 6.89 -11.13 -13.33
C GLN A 36 7.99 -10.24 -13.92
N ALA A 37 8.30 -9.15 -13.20
CA ALA A 37 9.35 -8.21 -13.58
C ALA A 37 10.75 -8.75 -13.24
N GLY A 38 10.84 -9.49 -12.12
CA GLY A 38 12.09 -10.06 -11.63
C GLY A 38 11.89 -10.98 -10.45
N VAL A 39 12.99 -11.26 -9.76
CA VAL A 39 13.03 -12.01 -8.50
C VAL A 39 14.01 -11.29 -7.57
N VAL A 40 13.63 -11.09 -6.32
CA VAL A 40 14.55 -10.53 -5.33
C VAL A 40 15.67 -11.53 -5.07
N LYS A 41 16.93 -11.12 -5.31
CA LYS A 41 18.09 -12.02 -5.26
C LYS A 41 18.83 -11.99 -3.94
N SER A 42 18.40 -11.13 -3.01
CA SER A 42 19.08 -10.92 -1.74
C SER A 42 18.54 -11.86 -0.67
N ASP A 43 19.42 -12.61 -0.01
CA ASP A 43 19.09 -13.40 1.18
C ASP A 43 18.78 -12.52 2.41
N LEU A 44 18.93 -11.20 2.29
CA LEU A 44 18.64 -10.25 3.37
C LEU A 44 17.17 -9.75 3.33
N ILE A 45 16.46 -9.98 2.24
CA ILE A 45 15.06 -9.59 2.06
C ILE A 45 14.23 -10.87 2.04
N THR A 46 13.71 -11.23 3.20
CA THR A 46 13.00 -12.51 3.42
C THR A 46 11.55 -12.31 3.86
N GLU A 47 11.21 -11.12 4.33
CA GLU A 47 9.91 -10.76 4.85
C GLU A 47 9.56 -9.36 4.34
N ALA A 48 9.50 -9.22 3.00
CA ALA A 48 9.24 -7.94 2.36
C ALA A 48 7.81 -7.48 2.67
N SER A 49 7.65 -6.54 3.61
CA SER A 49 6.38 -6.01 4.05
C SER A 49 6.02 -4.69 3.35
N GLY A 50 6.99 -3.79 3.14
CA GLY A 50 6.76 -2.53 2.44
C GLY A 50 7.59 -2.37 1.17
N ILE A 51 7.01 -1.71 0.15
CA ILE A 51 7.69 -1.35 -1.11
C ILE A 51 7.24 0.03 -1.58
N VAL A 52 8.17 0.84 -2.10
CA VAL A 52 7.82 2.10 -2.77
C VAL A 52 8.81 2.43 -3.88
N ALA A 53 8.32 3.02 -4.98
CA ALA A 53 9.19 3.43 -6.07
C ALA A 53 9.86 4.78 -5.78
N SER A 54 11.18 4.82 -5.94
CA SER A 54 11.98 6.03 -5.81
C SER A 54 11.45 7.17 -6.70
N ARG A 55 11.46 8.38 -6.19
CA ARG A 55 11.11 9.58 -6.95
C ARG A 55 12.33 10.27 -7.56
N GLN A 56 13.52 10.09 -6.98
CA GLN A 56 14.74 10.70 -7.49
C GLN A 56 15.73 9.73 -8.15
N ASN A 57 15.54 8.41 -7.97
CA ASN A 57 16.41 7.37 -8.54
C ASN A 57 15.61 6.51 -9.53
N PRO A 58 15.64 6.80 -10.85
CA PRO A 58 14.87 6.05 -11.83
C PRO A 58 15.15 4.54 -11.78
N GLY A 59 14.10 3.73 -11.73
CA GLY A 59 14.19 2.27 -11.71
C GLY A 59 14.61 1.66 -10.38
N VAL A 60 14.65 2.45 -9.30
CA VAL A 60 14.91 1.97 -7.94
C VAL A 60 13.59 1.81 -7.19
N LEU A 61 13.50 0.71 -6.44
CA LEU A 61 12.45 0.43 -5.47
C LEU A 61 13.09 0.35 -4.08
N TRP A 62 12.47 0.99 -3.09
CA TRP A 62 12.82 0.86 -1.69
C TRP A 62 11.96 -0.21 -1.05
N VAL A 63 12.60 -1.11 -0.31
CA VAL A 63 11.95 -2.24 0.37
C VAL A 63 12.47 -2.34 1.79
N HIS A 64 11.67 -2.82 2.72
CA HIS A 64 12.13 -3.26 4.04
C HIS A 64 11.51 -4.61 4.39
N ASN A 65 12.09 -5.29 5.37
CA ASN A 65 11.48 -6.46 6.00
C ASN A 65 10.53 -6.03 7.12
N ASP A 66 9.62 -6.92 7.46
CA ASP A 66 8.79 -6.88 8.66
C ASP A 66 9.63 -6.96 9.96
N SER A 67 8.98 -7.21 11.06
CA SER A 67 9.55 -7.35 12.40
C SER A 67 10.71 -8.35 12.46
N GLY A 68 11.70 -8.08 13.33
CA GLY A 68 12.87 -8.95 13.54
C GLY A 68 14.10 -8.58 12.73
N ASP A 69 14.01 -7.71 11.73
CA ASP A 69 15.18 -7.15 11.06
C ASP A 69 15.77 -5.95 11.84
N LYS A 70 16.90 -5.46 11.38
CA LYS A 70 17.51 -4.21 11.85
C LYS A 70 16.76 -3.02 11.23
N PRO A 71 16.87 -1.81 11.82
CA PRO A 71 16.31 -0.61 11.22
C PRO A 71 17.07 -0.23 9.95
N ARG A 72 16.70 -0.84 8.83
CA ARG A 72 17.33 -0.66 7.52
C ARG A 72 16.34 -0.82 6.40
N ILE A 73 16.62 -0.13 5.31
CA ILE A 73 15.89 -0.26 4.04
C ILE A 73 16.85 -0.71 2.95
N TYR A 74 16.29 -1.33 1.92
CA TYR A 74 17.01 -1.89 0.80
C TYR A 74 16.63 -1.16 -0.49
N ALA A 75 17.64 -0.76 -1.28
CA ALA A 75 17.43 -0.32 -2.64
C ALA A 75 17.55 -1.53 -3.57
N ILE A 76 16.53 -1.84 -4.32
CA ILE A 76 16.55 -2.85 -5.38
C ILE A 76 16.20 -2.22 -6.71
N ASN A 77 16.62 -2.84 -7.83
CA ASN A 77 16.11 -2.43 -9.13
C ASN A 77 14.81 -3.20 -9.48
N THR A 78 14.18 -2.84 -10.58
CA THR A 78 12.94 -3.47 -11.07
C THR A 78 13.12 -4.93 -11.52
N LYS A 79 14.35 -5.49 -11.47
CA LYS A 79 14.66 -6.91 -11.69
C LYS A 79 14.90 -7.67 -10.40
N GLY A 80 14.84 -6.99 -9.24
CA GLY A 80 15.09 -7.58 -7.93
C GLY A 80 16.57 -7.66 -7.54
N ASP A 81 17.49 -7.05 -8.31
CA ASP A 81 18.89 -6.97 -7.91
C ASP A 81 19.07 -5.95 -6.79
N LEU A 82 19.80 -6.31 -5.74
CA LEU A 82 20.11 -5.43 -4.63
C LEU A 82 21.18 -4.41 -5.05
N LEU A 83 20.85 -3.13 -4.92
CA LEU A 83 21.71 -2.00 -5.25
C LEU A 83 22.44 -1.42 -4.03
N GLY A 84 21.81 -1.50 -2.86
CA GLY A 84 22.39 -0.99 -1.64
C GLY A 84 21.52 -1.18 -0.40
N ILE A 85 22.11 -0.93 0.77
CA ILE A 85 21.46 -1.01 2.07
C ILE A 85 21.64 0.31 2.79
N CYS A 86 20.56 0.86 3.35
CA CYS A 86 20.60 2.05 4.18
C CYS A 86 20.22 1.69 5.62
N ASN A 87 21.13 1.85 6.57
CA ASN A 87 20.78 1.83 7.98
C ASN A 87 20.10 3.15 8.36
N VAL A 88 18.90 3.07 8.92
CA VAL A 88 18.11 4.23 9.32
C VAL A 88 18.56 4.68 10.71
N GLY A 89 19.47 5.65 10.76
CA GLY A 89 20.05 6.13 12.01
C GLY A 89 18.98 6.74 12.92
N GLY A 90 19.03 6.42 14.21
CA GLY A 90 18.04 6.91 15.21
C GLY A 90 16.71 6.19 15.21
N ALA A 91 16.46 5.28 14.27
CA ALA A 91 15.27 4.45 14.27
C ALA A 91 15.44 3.17 15.08
N THR A 92 14.33 2.63 15.56
CA THR A 92 14.20 1.24 16.03
C THR A 92 13.33 0.48 15.03
N ALA A 93 13.48 -0.83 14.96
CA ALA A 93 12.60 -1.69 14.19
C ALA A 93 11.88 -2.63 15.16
N SER A 94 10.70 -2.18 15.62
CA SER A 94 9.87 -2.97 16.53
C SER A 94 8.91 -3.84 15.74
N ASP A 95 8.17 -3.22 14.82
CA ASP A 95 7.15 -3.86 13.98
C ASP A 95 6.94 -2.98 12.74
N TRP A 96 7.91 -3.02 11.80
CA TRP A 96 7.86 -2.24 10.57
C TRP A 96 6.93 -2.90 9.56
N GLU A 97 5.95 -2.17 9.05
CA GLU A 97 4.89 -2.75 8.24
C GLU A 97 4.87 -2.19 6.81
N ASP A 98 5.06 -0.89 6.63
CA ASP A 98 4.98 -0.29 5.29
C ASP A 98 5.95 0.88 5.13
N ILE A 99 6.25 1.23 3.88
CA ILE A 99 7.08 2.37 3.50
C ILE A 99 6.38 3.21 2.44
N ALA A 100 6.30 4.50 2.67
CA ALA A 100 5.75 5.46 1.73
C ALA A 100 6.78 6.49 1.29
N ILE A 101 6.51 7.20 0.21
CA ILE A 101 7.35 8.28 -0.30
C ILE A 101 6.49 9.52 -0.58
N GLY A 102 7.02 10.68 -0.24
CA GLY A 102 6.33 11.94 -0.50
C GLY A 102 7.15 13.15 -0.08
N PRO A 103 6.63 14.36 -0.28
CA PRO A 103 7.27 15.57 0.17
C PRO A 103 7.26 15.66 1.70
N GLY A 104 8.24 16.36 2.26
CA GLY A 104 8.38 16.56 3.69
C GLY A 104 8.50 18.04 4.07
N PRO A 105 9.24 18.36 5.15
CA PRO A 105 9.43 19.73 5.59
C PRO A 105 10.09 20.62 4.52
N ASP A 106 11.11 20.12 3.84
CA ASP A 106 11.69 20.79 2.69
C ASP A 106 10.89 20.44 1.43
N PRO A 107 10.21 21.42 0.79
CA PRO A 107 9.40 21.17 -0.40
C PRO A 107 10.22 20.77 -1.63
N ASN A 108 11.55 20.94 -1.61
CA ASN A 108 12.44 20.59 -2.72
C ASN A 108 13.01 19.16 -2.59
N GLN A 109 12.64 18.44 -1.53
CA GLN A 109 13.13 17.09 -1.28
C GLN A 109 11.98 16.09 -1.20
N GLN A 110 12.27 14.87 -1.64
CA GLN A 110 11.43 13.71 -1.35
C GLN A 110 11.93 13.03 -0.09
N TYR A 111 11.02 12.45 0.65
CA TYR A 111 11.29 11.75 1.89
C TYR A 111 10.71 10.36 1.84
N LEU A 112 11.42 9.42 2.42
CA LEU A 112 10.91 8.11 2.76
C LEU A 112 10.28 8.18 4.16
N TYR A 113 9.14 7.55 4.31
CA TYR A 113 8.41 7.39 5.56
C TYR A 113 8.31 5.91 5.84
N ILE A 114 8.86 5.46 6.96
CA ILE A 114 8.90 4.07 7.37
C ILE A 114 7.97 3.89 8.57
N GLY A 115 6.98 3.03 8.46
CA GLY A 115 5.94 2.81 9.45
C GLY A 115 6.31 1.72 10.45
N ASP A 116 6.80 2.08 11.64
CA ASP A 116 6.84 1.21 12.81
C ASP A 116 5.47 1.24 13.49
N ILE A 117 4.47 0.63 12.82
CA ILE A 117 3.03 0.81 13.09
C ILE A 117 2.31 -0.49 13.43
N GLY A 118 2.97 -1.64 13.30
CA GLY A 118 2.44 -2.93 13.67
C GLY A 118 2.22 -3.06 15.18
N ASP A 119 1.18 -3.74 15.56
CA ASP A 119 0.84 -4.08 16.94
C ASP A 119 -0.15 -5.24 16.99
N ASN A 120 0.31 -6.41 16.61
CA ASN A 120 -0.47 -7.64 16.54
C ASN A 120 -1.34 -7.94 17.78
N ARG A 121 -1.01 -7.32 18.92
CA ARG A 121 -1.72 -7.51 20.20
C ARG A 121 -2.53 -6.29 20.63
N ALA A 122 -2.49 -5.20 19.86
CA ALA A 122 -3.11 -3.92 20.18
C ALA A 122 -2.77 -3.43 21.60
N LYS A 123 -1.46 -3.30 21.88
CA LYS A 123 -0.93 -2.93 23.21
C LYS A 123 -0.02 -1.72 23.19
N ARG A 124 0.51 -1.32 22.03
CA ARG A 124 1.42 -0.19 21.91
C ARG A 124 0.64 1.12 22.17
N PRO A 125 1.02 1.91 23.17
CA PRO A 125 0.33 3.17 23.47
C PRO A 125 0.53 4.20 22.36
N GLU A 126 1.63 4.10 21.61
CA GLU A 126 1.97 4.92 20.45
C GLU A 126 2.69 4.09 19.39
N VAL A 127 2.61 4.55 18.15
CA VAL A 127 3.34 4.03 16.99
C VAL A 127 4.22 5.13 16.43
N THR A 128 5.21 4.78 15.61
CA THR A 128 6.16 5.75 15.07
C THR A 128 6.26 5.64 13.56
N VAL A 129 6.20 6.78 12.89
CA VAL A 129 6.61 6.91 11.48
C VAL A 129 7.96 7.61 11.45
N TYR A 130 8.97 6.91 10.93
CA TYR A 130 10.30 7.49 10.73
C TYR A 130 10.37 8.18 9.38
N ARG A 131 10.83 9.41 9.34
CA ARG A 131 10.98 10.20 8.12
C ARG A 131 12.44 10.52 7.88
N VAL A 132 12.93 10.22 6.68
CA VAL A 132 14.30 10.53 6.23
C VAL A 132 14.26 11.11 4.82
N PRO A 133 15.17 12.06 4.47
CA PRO A 133 15.34 12.44 3.07
C PRO A 133 15.64 11.21 2.22
N GLU A 134 15.02 11.11 1.05
CA GLU A 134 15.27 10.01 0.14
C GLU A 134 16.76 9.97 -0.26
N PRO A 135 17.49 8.85 -0.07
CA PRO A 135 18.88 8.77 -0.44
C PRO A 135 19.09 8.74 -1.96
N LYS A 136 20.22 9.26 -2.43
CA LYS A 136 20.66 9.03 -3.82
C LYS A 136 21.30 7.65 -3.92
N VAL A 137 20.91 6.91 -4.95
CA VAL A 137 21.47 5.61 -5.30
C VAL A 137 22.34 5.78 -6.54
N ASP A 138 23.63 5.44 -6.43
CA ASP A 138 24.48 5.33 -7.61
C ASP A 138 24.42 3.88 -8.12
N ALA A 139 23.59 3.67 -9.14
CA ALA A 139 23.42 2.34 -9.75
C ALA A 139 24.70 1.83 -10.45
N ALA A 140 25.69 2.70 -10.69
CA ALA A 140 26.99 2.33 -11.26
C ALA A 140 28.04 2.03 -10.17
N ALA A 141 27.80 2.42 -8.92
CA ALA A 141 28.67 2.09 -7.81
C ALA A 141 28.58 0.60 -7.47
N ALA A 142 29.69 0.05 -6.95
CA ALA A 142 29.63 -1.27 -6.36
C ALA A 142 28.63 -1.29 -5.19
N PHE A 143 27.88 -2.38 -5.05
CA PHE A 143 26.99 -2.61 -3.91
C PHE A 143 27.68 -2.22 -2.58
N GLY A 144 26.95 -1.49 -1.74
CA GLY A 144 27.50 -1.07 -0.46
C GLY A 144 26.46 -0.52 0.51
N MET A 145 26.95 -0.21 1.70
CA MET A 145 26.20 0.51 2.71
C MET A 145 26.08 1.97 2.30
N MET A 146 24.86 2.47 2.16
CA MET A 146 24.59 3.88 1.86
C MET A 146 24.31 4.63 3.16
N PRO A 147 24.98 5.75 3.43
CA PRO A 147 24.65 6.56 4.60
C PRO A 147 23.27 7.20 4.41
N ILE A 148 22.44 7.08 5.44
CA ILE A 148 21.21 7.83 5.56
C ILE A 148 21.28 8.62 6.87
N GLY A 149 20.85 9.87 6.83
CA GLY A 149 20.90 10.74 8.00
C GLY A 149 20.00 10.23 9.15
N PRO A 150 20.08 10.83 10.33
CA PRO A 150 19.20 10.45 11.42
C PRO A 150 17.74 10.68 11.02
N ALA A 151 16.90 9.69 11.32
CA ALA A 151 15.50 9.77 11.06
C ALA A 151 14.82 10.74 12.03
N GLU A 152 13.85 11.50 11.54
CA GLU A 152 12.88 12.20 12.36
C GLU A 152 11.81 11.20 12.80
N ALA A 153 11.58 11.08 14.11
CA ALA A 153 10.56 10.22 14.69
C ALA A 153 9.24 10.98 14.87
N ILE A 154 8.22 10.61 14.13
CA ILE A 154 6.85 11.16 14.24
C ILE A 154 6.04 10.15 15.06
N ARG A 155 5.77 10.50 16.34
CA ARG A 155 5.03 9.64 17.27
C ARG A 155 3.54 9.92 17.17
N LEU A 156 2.76 8.85 17.00
CA LEU A 156 1.33 8.92 16.72
C LEU A 156 0.53 8.01 17.66
N THR A 157 -0.69 8.43 18.00
CA THR A 157 -1.64 7.62 18.76
C THR A 157 -2.95 7.51 18.02
N TYR A 158 -3.64 6.38 18.20
CA TYR A 158 -4.96 6.18 17.63
C TYR A 158 -6.06 6.71 18.57
N PRO A 159 -7.10 7.37 18.05
CA PRO A 159 -8.29 7.63 18.84
C PRO A 159 -8.97 6.32 19.23
N GLY A 160 -9.27 6.17 20.52
CA GLY A 160 -9.89 4.95 21.05
C GLY A 160 -8.92 3.81 21.39
N GLY A 161 -7.61 4.10 21.46
CA GLY A 161 -6.57 3.17 21.96
C GLY A 161 -5.84 2.39 20.88
N PRO A 162 -4.90 1.51 21.27
CA PRO A 162 -3.99 0.80 20.37
C PRO A 162 -4.68 0.04 19.24
N ARG A 163 -4.01 -0.03 18.09
CA ARG A 163 -4.47 -0.73 16.89
C ARG A 163 -3.29 -1.38 16.18
N ASP A 164 -3.58 -2.51 15.54
CA ASP A 164 -2.70 -3.12 14.54
C ASP A 164 -2.95 -2.48 13.18
N ALA A 165 -1.89 -2.06 12.51
CA ALA A 165 -1.97 -1.39 11.22
C ALA A 165 -0.77 -1.74 10.36
N GLU A 166 -1.01 -1.95 9.06
CA GLU A 166 0.01 -2.39 8.11
C GLU A 166 0.00 -1.59 6.79
N THR A 167 -0.66 -0.44 6.76
CA THR A 167 -0.66 0.41 5.57
C THR A 167 -0.31 1.83 5.93
N LEU A 168 0.69 2.39 5.28
CA LEU A 168 1.16 3.75 5.44
C LEU A 168 1.06 4.50 4.10
N LEU A 169 0.36 5.62 4.09
CA LEU A 169 0.26 6.48 2.92
C LEU A 169 0.74 7.89 3.25
N VAL A 170 1.36 8.55 2.27
CA VAL A 170 1.71 9.97 2.35
C VAL A 170 1.07 10.69 1.17
N ASP A 171 0.25 11.69 1.46
CA ASP A 171 -0.38 12.50 0.42
C ASP A 171 0.64 13.46 -0.21
N PRO A 172 0.99 13.31 -1.49
CA PRO A 172 1.97 14.19 -2.14
C PRO A 172 1.49 15.63 -2.30
N LEU A 173 0.18 15.90 -2.14
CA LEU A 173 -0.38 17.25 -2.28
C LEU A 173 -0.49 17.99 -0.94
N THR A 174 -0.84 17.29 0.14
CA THR A 174 -1.04 17.91 1.47
C THR A 174 0.06 17.58 2.46
N ARG A 175 0.86 16.57 2.20
CA ARG A 175 1.89 16.02 3.11
C ARG A 175 1.30 15.37 4.37
N ASP A 176 0.01 15.07 4.35
CA ASP A 176 -0.63 14.34 5.43
C ASP A 176 -0.18 12.87 5.41
N ILE A 177 -0.05 12.30 6.58
CA ILE A 177 0.21 10.87 6.77
C ILE A 177 -1.13 10.17 7.04
N TYR A 178 -1.36 9.04 6.39
CA TYR A 178 -2.50 8.17 6.65
C TYR A 178 -2.00 6.79 7.07
N ILE A 179 -2.66 6.21 8.06
CA ILE A 179 -2.42 4.83 8.52
C ILE A 179 -3.75 4.09 8.45
N ILE A 180 -3.73 2.87 7.92
CA ILE A 180 -4.93 2.05 7.77
C ILE A 180 -4.78 0.79 8.62
N ALA A 181 -5.77 0.55 9.50
CA ALA A 181 -5.77 -0.61 10.39
C ALA A 181 -5.93 -1.93 9.62
N LYS A 182 -5.24 -3.00 10.06
CA LYS A 182 -5.33 -4.34 9.48
C LYS A 182 -6.44 -5.18 10.10
N ARG A 183 -6.41 -5.42 11.38
CA ARG A 183 -7.25 -6.43 12.08
C ARG A 183 -8.66 -5.93 12.39
N GLU A 184 -9.36 -5.44 11.39
CA GLU A 184 -10.73 -4.96 11.48
C GLU A 184 -11.54 -5.51 10.30
N LEU A 185 -12.84 -5.77 10.50
CA LEU A 185 -13.74 -6.19 9.40
C LEU A 185 -13.87 -5.12 8.33
N PHE A 186 -13.77 -3.86 8.77
CA PHE A 186 -13.76 -2.66 7.94
C PHE A 186 -12.58 -1.81 8.40
N SER A 187 -11.51 -1.78 7.62
CA SER A 187 -10.27 -1.10 8.02
C SER A 187 -10.49 0.41 8.17
N ARG A 188 -10.27 0.94 9.37
CA ARG A 188 -10.32 2.37 9.63
C ARG A 188 -9.09 3.07 9.08
N VAL A 189 -9.32 4.26 8.53
CA VAL A 189 -8.29 5.15 8.02
C VAL A 189 -8.08 6.29 9.01
N TYR A 190 -6.86 6.44 9.46
CA TYR A 190 -6.43 7.48 10.39
C TYR A 190 -5.54 8.48 9.67
N ARG A 191 -5.62 9.75 10.06
CA ARG A 191 -4.87 10.86 9.47
C ARG A 191 -4.07 11.60 10.55
N ALA A 192 -2.81 11.88 10.25
CA ALA A 192 -1.99 12.88 10.92
C ALA A 192 -1.71 14.02 9.94
N GLY A 193 -2.35 15.19 10.18
CA GLY A 193 -2.21 16.35 9.32
C GLY A 193 -0.79 16.94 9.35
N PHE A 194 -0.36 17.52 8.22
CA PHE A 194 0.89 18.27 8.17
C PHE A 194 0.72 19.69 8.79
N PRO A 195 1.72 20.24 9.52
CA PRO A 195 3.02 19.64 9.85
C PRO A 195 2.94 18.66 11.02
N GLN A 196 3.59 17.50 10.86
CA GLN A 196 3.71 16.51 11.94
C GLN A 196 4.80 16.93 12.93
N SER A 197 4.52 16.82 14.24
CA SER A 197 5.50 17.06 15.28
C SER A 197 6.53 15.93 15.37
N THR A 198 7.81 16.30 15.50
CA THR A 198 8.91 15.36 15.78
C THR A 198 9.33 15.38 17.26
N THR A 199 8.70 16.25 18.08
CA THR A 199 9.03 16.40 19.49
C THR A 199 7.89 16.01 20.43
N GLN A 200 6.66 16.03 19.94
CA GLN A 200 5.45 15.69 20.70
C GLN A 200 4.68 14.58 20.03
N THR A 201 4.05 13.72 20.80
CA THR A 201 3.13 12.70 20.30
C THR A 201 1.83 13.34 19.84
N THR A 202 1.37 13.01 18.64
CA THR A 202 0.15 13.55 18.04
C THR A 202 -0.93 12.48 17.99
N GLN A 203 -2.14 12.79 18.46
CA GLN A 203 -3.29 11.92 18.24
C GLN A 203 -3.81 12.13 16.83
N MET A 204 -3.94 11.01 16.09
CA MET A 204 -4.53 11.00 14.75
C MET A 204 -6.04 11.21 14.78
N GLU A 205 -6.61 11.55 13.64
CA GLU A 205 -8.05 11.62 13.41
C GLU A 205 -8.51 10.35 12.69
N THR A 206 -9.66 9.78 13.09
CA THR A 206 -10.33 8.79 12.24
C THR A 206 -11.10 9.53 11.16
N VAL A 207 -10.72 9.37 9.90
CA VAL A 207 -11.31 10.16 8.79
C VAL A 207 -12.31 9.38 7.96
N THR A 208 -12.15 8.06 7.82
CA THR A 208 -13.08 7.19 7.11
C THR A 208 -12.81 5.72 7.45
N THR A 209 -13.56 4.83 6.80
CA THR A 209 -13.43 3.38 6.93
C THR A 209 -13.56 2.76 5.54
N LEU A 210 -12.71 1.81 5.20
CA LEU A 210 -12.82 1.04 3.97
C LEU A 210 -14.04 0.10 4.05
N SER A 211 -14.58 -0.29 2.89
CA SER A 211 -15.68 -1.27 2.79
C SER A 211 -15.26 -2.72 3.07
N TRP A 212 -13.98 -2.96 3.35
CA TRP A 212 -13.36 -4.24 3.67
C TRP A 212 -12.22 -4.05 4.67
N GLY A 213 -11.71 -5.15 5.23
CA GLY A 213 -10.67 -5.16 6.24
C GLY A 213 -9.42 -5.92 5.82
N PHE A 214 -8.47 -6.04 6.75
CA PHE A 214 -7.19 -6.73 6.54
C PHE A 214 -6.30 -6.07 5.50
N ALA A 215 -6.26 -4.71 5.50
CA ALA A 215 -5.31 -3.95 4.69
C ALA A 215 -3.87 -4.25 5.12
N THR A 216 -2.98 -4.52 4.14
CA THR A 216 -1.58 -4.93 4.35
C THR A 216 -0.57 -3.96 3.75
N GLY A 217 -0.95 -3.08 2.85
CA GLY A 217 -0.07 -2.10 2.25
C GLY A 217 -0.81 -1.17 1.31
N GLY A 218 -0.16 -0.10 0.87
CA GLY A 218 -0.76 0.84 -0.05
C GLY A 218 0.18 1.92 -0.54
N ASP A 219 -0.28 2.70 -1.52
CA ASP A 219 0.47 3.84 -2.04
C ASP A 219 -0.46 4.89 -2.63
N VAL A 220 0.05 6.10 -2.76
CA VAL A 220 -0.60 7.22 -3.46
C VAL A 220 0.15 7.51 -4.75
N SER A 221 -0.59 7.65 -5.85
CA SER A 221 0.02 7.97 -7.15
C SER A 221 0.88 9.22 -7.07
N PRO A 222 1.95 9.34 -7.89
CA PRO A 222 2.86 10.47 -7.85
C PRO A 222 2.19 11.83 -8.02
N ASP A 223 1.06 11.87 -8.73
CA ASP A 223 0.27 13.07 -8.96
C ASP A 223 -0.79 13.34 -7.86
N GLY A 224 -0.90 12.43 -6.88
CA GLY A 224 -1.84 12.52 -5.75
C GLY A 224 -3.30 12.29 -6.11
N ARG A 225 -3.60 11.77 -7.31
CA ARG A 225 -4.97 11.60 -7.78
C ARG A 225 -5.59 10.25 -7.49
N GLU A 226 -4.76 9.25 -7.28
CA GLU A 226 -5.21 7.88 -7.07
C GLU A 226 -4.55 7.31 -5.81
N VAL A 227 -5.27 6.43 -5.15
CA VAL A 227 -4.77 5.67 -4.01
C VAL A 227 -5.07 4.20 -4.23
N ILE A 228 -4.07 3.36 -4.02
CA ILE A 228 -4.20 1.91 -4.01
C ILE A 228 -4.02 1.41 -2.59
N VAL A 229 -4.85 0.44 -2.20
CA VAL A 229 -4.67 -0.29 -0.94
C VAL A 229 -4.81 -1.77 -1.25
N ARG A 230 -3.89 -2.54 -0.71
CA ARG A 230 -3.87 -3.98 -0.78
C ARG A 230 -4.36 -4.60 0.53
N GLY A 231 -5.03 -5.71 0.44
CA GLY A 231 -5.24 -6.67 1.52
C GLY A 231 -4.65 -8.02 1.12
N MET A 232 -4.79 -9.02 1.99
CA MET A 232 -4.23 -10.36 1.77
C MET A 232 -4.66 -10.98 0.43
N PHE A 233 -5.89 -10.72 -0.04
CA PHE A 233 -6.49 -11.41 -1.20
C PHE A 233 -6.97 -10.48 -2.30
N ASN A 234 -6.89 -9.18 -2.10
CA ASN A 234 -7.41 -8.18 -3.01
C ASN A 234 -6.54 -6.93 -3.02
N ALA A 235 -6.63 -6.16 -4.07
CA ALA A 235 -6.18 -4.78 -4.09
C ALA A 235 -7.24 -3.92 -4.74
N SER A 236 -7.33 -2.69 -4.32
CA SER A 236 -8.32 -1.75 -4.81
C SER A 236 -7.71 -0.39 -5.08
N LEU A 237 -8.27 0.27 -6.07
CA LEU A 237 -7.92 1.63 -6.46
C LEU A 237 -9.14 2.52 -6.27
N TRP A 238 -8.87 3.73 -5.80
CA TRP A 238 -9.82 4.83 -5.74
C TRP A 238 -9.24 6.08 -6.37
N THR A 239 -10.11 6.87 -6.99
CA THR A 239 -9.74 8.16 -7.56
C THR A 239 -10.15 9.27 -6.60
N ARG A 240 -9.20 10.17 -6.30
CA ARG A 240 -9.43 11.35 -5.47
C ARG A 240 -10.28 12.38 -6.21
N PRO A 241 -11.36 12.87 -5.65
CA PRO A 241 -12.09 14.00 -6.22
C PRO A 241 -11.20 15.25 -6.29
N ALA A 242 -11.30 15.99 -7.37
CA ALA A 242 -10.45 17.16 -7.58
C ALA A 242 -10.64 18.22 -6.48
N GLY A 243 -9.55 18.66 -5.87
CA GLY A 243 -9.55 19.66 -4.81
C GLY A 243 -9.92 19.16 -3.42
N GLU A 244 -10.29 17.88 -3.29
CA GLU A 244 -10.70 17.29 -2.03
C GLU A 244 -9.53 16.64 -1.27
N PRO A 245 -9.62 16.45 0.06
CA PRO A 245 -8.67 15.65 0.83
C PRO A 245 -8.56 14.21 0.29
N LEU A 246 -7.38 13.58 0.44
CA LEU A 246 -7.13 12.21 -0.08
C LEU A 246 -8.16 11.20 0.42
N TRP A 247 -8.55 11.27 1.69
CA TRP A 247 -9.48 10.29 2.28
C TRP A 247 -10.88 10.32 1.68
N HIS A 248 -11.28 11.41 0.97
CA HIS A 248 -12.53 11.45 0.21
C HIS A 248 -12.53 10.47 -0.97
N ALA A 249 -11.36 10.04 -1.45
CA ALA A 249 -11.26 9.00 -2.46
C ALA A 249 -11.98 7.72 -2.04
N PHE A 250 -11.84 7.31 -0.78
CA PHE A 250 -12.42 6.07 -0.25
C PHE A 250 -13.96 6.05 -0.21
N SER A 251 -14.61 7.21 -0.33
CA SER A 251 -16.06 7.32 -0.50
C SER A 251 -16.50 7.19 -1.97
N GLY A 252 -15.55 7.22 -2.89
CA GLY A 252 -15.79 7.12 -4.33
C GLY A 252 -15.91 5.67 -4.81
N LYS A 253 -15.91 5.51 -6.13
CA LYS A 253 -15.97 4.19 -6.76
C LYS A 253 -14.71 3.40 -6.48
N GLN A 254 -14.87 2.26 -5.83
CA GLN A 254 -13.82 1.25 -5.67
C GLN A 254 -13.68 0.45 -6.96
N VAL A 255 -12.43 0.24 -7.39
CA VAL A 255 -12.08 -0.57 -8.56
C VAL A 255 -11.11 -1.65 -8.12
N PHE A 256 -11.44 -2.92 -8.30
CA PHE A 256 -10.53 -4.02 -7.99
C PHE A 256 -9.40 -4.11 -9.00
N LEU A 257 -8.20 -4.30 -8.49
CA LEU A 257 -6.96 -4.40 -9.26
C LEU A 257 -6.57 -5.85 -9.51
N PRO A 258 -6.02 -6.20 -10.70
CA PRO A 258 -5.43 -7.51 -10.92
C PRO A 258 -4.19 -7.71 -10.03
N LEU A 259 -4.07 -8.88 -9.42
CA LEU A 259 -2.91 -9.32 -8.64
C LEU A 259 -2.35 -10.61 -9.21
N ALA A 260 -1.05 -10.81 -9.07
CA ALA A 260 -0.45 -12.13 -9.21
C ALA A 260 -0.88 -13.05 -8.05
N HIS A 261 -0.70 -14.34 -8.19
CA HIS A 261 -0.83 -15.25 -7.06
C HIS A 261 0.44 -15.13 -6.19
N GLU A 262 0.27 -14.55 -5.02
CA GLU A 262 1.33 -14.34 -4.03
C GLU A 262 0.90 -14.99 -2.72
N PRO A 263 1.69 -15.94 -2.16
CA PRO A 263 1.30 -16.68 -0.95
C PRO A 263 1.05 -15.79 0.28
N GLN A 264 1.90 -14.76 0.46
CA GLN A 264 1.82 -13.75 1.52
C GLN A 264 2.09 -12.38 0.89
N GLY A 265 1.19 -11.97 0.01
CA GLY A 265 1.35 -10.68 -0.66
C GLY A 265 0.95 -9.54 0.26
N GLU A 266 1.89 -8.69 0.62
CA GLU A 266 1.66 -7.58 1.54
C GLU A 266 1.93 -6.22 0.92
N ALA A 267 3.01 -6.06 0.18
CA ALA A 267 3.41 -4.77 -0.33
C ALA A 267 2.88 -4.46 -1.74
N ILE A 268 2.55 -3.19 -1.98
CA ILE A 268 2.11 -2.65 -3.26
C ILE A 268 2.52 -1.19 -3.40
N CYS A 269 3.02 -0.77 -4.57
CA CYS A 269 3.26 0.63 -4.86
C CYS A 269 3.07 0.97 -6.34
N PHE A 270 2.68 2.21 -6.65
CA PHE A 270 2.77 2.73 -8.01
C PHE A 270 4.22 2.80 -8.47
N ASP A 271 4.45 2.67 -9.77
CA ASP A 271 5.72 3.09 -10.33
C ASP A 271 5.89 4.63 -10.24
N SER A 272 7.12 5.11 -10.44
CA SER A 272 7.44 6.53 -10.28
C SER A 272 6.69 7.48 -11.22
N GLN A 273 5.98 6.96 -12.23
CA GLN A 273 5.21 7.73 -13.21
C GLN A 273 3.70 7.49 -13.12
N GLY A 274 3.23 6.55 -12.29
CA GLY A 274 1.83 6.15 -12.19
C GLY A 274 1.33 5.36 -13.41
N LEU A 275 2.25 4.76 -14.18
CA LEU A 275 1.95 3.96 -15.38
C LEU A 275 1.70 2.47 -15.09
N GLY A 276 1.78 2.09 -13.85
CA GLY A 276 1.55 0.75 -13.33
C GLY A 276 1.84 0.68 -11.85
N TYR A 277 1.83 -0.52 -11.31
CA TYR A 277 2.18 -0.77 -9.91
C TYR A 277 2.98 -2.05 -9.77
N PHE A 278 3.82 -2.08 -8.74
CA PHE A 278 4.58 -3.25 -8.32
C PHE A 278 3.89 -3.92 -7.14
N THR A 279 4.04 -5.25 -7.05
CA THR A 279 3.71 -6.03 -5.86
C THR A 279 4.83 -7.00 -5.54
N ILE A 280 4.97 -7.31 -4.26
CA ILE A 280 5.94 -8.29 -3.75
C ILE A 280 5.31 -9.04 -2.58
N SER A 281 5.67 -10.31 -2.44
CA SER A 281 5.27 -11.17 -1.31
C SER A 281 6.40 -11.26 -0.31
N GLU A 282 6.08 -11.60 0.92
CA GLU A 282 7.07 -12.19 1.83
C GLU A 282 7.64 -13.50 1.26
N GLY A 283 8.78 -13.91 1.81
CA GLY A 283 9.45 -15.15 1.49
C GLY A 283 10.88 -14.94 0.99
N VAL A 284 11.62 -16.03 0.89
CA VAL A 284 12.99 -16.03 0.38
C VAL A 284 12.95 -15.96 -1.14
N HIS A 285 13.68 -14.99 -1.71
CA HIS A 285 13.74 -14.75 -3.15
C HIS A 285 12.34 -14.62 -3.80
N PRO A 286 11.45 -13.76 -3.26
CA PRO A 286 10.11 -13.62 -3.79
C PRO A 286 10.12 -13.04 -5.22
N PRO A 287 9.18 -13.45 -6.07
CA PRO A 287 8.99 -12.79 -7.34
C PRO A 287 8.52 -11.34 -7.13
N LEU A 288 9.07 -10.44 -7.92
CA LEU A 288 8.61 -9.07 -8.05
C LEU A 288 7.69 -9.00 -9.27
N TYR A 289 6.45 -8.57 -9.07
CA TYR A 289 5.48 -8.42 -10.14
C TYR A 289 5.28 -6.95 -10.50
N TYR A 290 5.00 -6.72 -11.77
CA TYR A 290 4.59 -5.42 -12.29
C TYR A 290 3.28 -5.57 -13.06
N VAL A 291 2.37 -4.66 -12.82
CA VAL A 291 1.07 -4.60 -13.48
C VAL A 291 0.98 -3.29 -14.26
N PRO A 292 1.22 -3.30 -15.57
CA PRO A 292 1.20 -2.09 -16.36
C PRO A 292 -0.22 -1.55 -16.57
N ARG A 293 -0.34 -0.23 -16.61
CA ARG A 293 -1.57 0.43 -17.03
C ARG A 293 -1.81 0.24 -18.53
N VAL A 294 -3.05 0.05 -18.92
CA VAL A 294 -3.43 0.01 -20.34
C VAL A 294 -3.27 1.42 -20.93
N PRO A 295 -2.52 1.60 -22.02
CA PRO A 295 -2.39 2.90 -22.66
C PRO A 295 -3.75 3.47 -23.07
N LYS A 296 -4.00 4.75 -22.78
CA LYS A 296 -5.21 5.44 -23.21
C LYS A 296 -5.27 5.42 -24.75
N GLY A 297 -6.31 4.81 -25.31
CA GLY A 297 -6.51 4.68 -26.76
C GLY A 297 -6.20 3.29 -27.36
N ALA A 298 -5.70 2.35 -26.58
CA ALA A 298 -5.61 0.96 -27.00
C ALA A 298 -7.03 0.35 -27.03
N THR A 299 -7.66 0.29 -28.19
CA THR A 299 -8.84 -0.55 -28.43
C THR A 299 -8.43 -2.01 -28.30
N LYS A 300 -9.20 -2.84 -27.56
CA LYS A 300 -9.03 -4.29 -27.56
C LYS A 300 -9.16 -4.78 -28.99
N GLU A 301 -8.04 -5.09 -29.65
CA GLU A 301 -8.08 -6.00 -30.78
C GLU A 301 -8.58 -7.34 -30.23
N SER A 302 -9.71 -7.78 -30.74
CA SER A 302 -10.32 -9.05 -30.42
C SER A 302 -9.30 -10.16 -30.70
N ALA A 303 -8.86 -10.84 -29.64
CA ALA A 303 -8.29 -12.17 -29.79
C ALA A 303 -9.40 -13.10 -30.31
N VAL A 304 -9.57 -13.10 -31.62
CA VAL A 304 -10.33 -14.13 -32.31
C VAL A 304 -9.43 -15.36 -32.30
N ASP A 305 -9.78 -16.34 -31.46
CA ASP A 305 -9.27 -17.71 -31.57
C ASP A 305 -9.35 -18.17 -33.01
N LYS A 306 -8.19 -18.48 -33.61
CA LYS A 306 -8.15 -19.27 -34.83
C LYS A 306 -8.36 -20.72 -34.40
N PRO A 307 -9.41 -21.39 -34.90
CA PRO A 307 -9.54 -22.84 -34.70
C PRO A 307 -8.47 -23.53 -35.51
N GLN A 308 -7.74 -24.45 -34.89
CA GLN A 308 -7.04 -25.55 -35.53
C GLN A 308 -7.93 -26.78 -35.47
#